data_f01e6f6bd1d6b069da559d4626deaf7d
#
_entry.id   f01e6f6bd1d6b069da559d4626deaf7d
#
_cell.length_a   1.000
_cell.length_b   1.000
_cell.length_c   1.000
_cell.angle_alpha   90.00
_cell.angle_beta   90.00
_cell.angle_gamma   90.00
#
_symmetry.space_group_name_H-M   'P 1'
#
loop_
_entity.id
_entity.type
_entity.pdbx_description
1 polymer ?
#
loop_
_entity_poly.entity_id
_entity_poly.type
_entity_poly.pdbx_seq_one_letter_code
_entity_poly.pdbx_strand_id
1 'polypeptide(L)'
;KTEKERGFVEAPFGITGLETSVALTMTELVKKGILTPLQMAERMSYTPAKIIGIDKGTLLVGKTADITIIDPDAEYVIDSNTFASKGHNTPFDGKKVSGQVRYTIVAGKVVYSNNNGTEVIIDKDVPKL
;
A
#
# COMPACT_ATOMS: atom_id res chain seq x y z
N LYS A 1 -2.50 8.38 -20.35
CA LYS A 1 -3.62 7.59 -20.91
C LYS A 1 -3.35 7.26 -22.39
N THR A 2 -3.07 8.23 -23.21
CA THR A 2 -2.78 8.07 -24.65
C THR A 2 -1.63 7.10 -24.97
N GLU A 3 -0.61 7.00 -24.12
CA GLU A 3 0.51 6.07 -24.33
C GLU A 3 0.09 4.61 -24.16
N LYS A 4 -0.89 4.32 -23.29
CA LYS A 4 -1.44 2.97 -23.10
C LYS A 4 -2.43 2.56 -24.20
N GLU A 5 -2.95 3.49 -24.96
CA GLU A 5 -3.87 3.26 -26.06
C GLU A 5 -3.19 2.86 -27.37
N ARG A 6 -1.85 2.87 -27.40
CA ARG A 6 -1.04 2.52 -28.59
C ARG A 6 -1.06 1.02 -28.98
N GLY A 7 -1.82 0.21 -28.23
CA GLY A 7 -1.89 -1.23 -28.44
C GLY A 7 -0.85 -2.01 -27.63
N PHE A 8 -1.00 -3.32 -27.59
CA PHE A 8 -0.26 -4.20 -26.67
C PHE A 8 1.26 -4.15 -26.87
N VAL A 9 1.72 -4.00 -28.09
CA VAL A 9 3.17 -4.06 -28.42
C VAL A 9 3.87 -2.73 -28.13
N GLU A 10 3.20 -1.59 -28.40
CA GLU A 10 3.79 -0.27 -28.29
C GLU A 10 3.50 0.45 -26.95
N ALA A 11 2.55 -0.06 -26.20
CA ALA A 11 2.22 0.54 -24.90
C ALA A 11 3.34 0.30 -23.87
N PRO A 12 3.75 1.31 -23.09
CA PRO A 12 4.71 1.14 -22.02
C PRO A 12 4.24 0.11 -21.01
N PHE A 13 5.16 -0.70 -20.47
CA PHE A 13 4.86 -1.70 -19.45
C PHE A 13 4.58 -1.07 -18.08
N GLY A 14 3.92 -1.83 -17.24
CA GLY A 14 3.70 -1.50 -15.83
C GLY A 14 2.54 -0.57 -15.55
N ILE A 15 2.20 -0.51 -14.27
CA ILE A 15 1.19 0.39 -13.70
C ILE A 15 1.71 0.96 -12.38
N THR A 16 1.16 2.08 -11.96
CA THR A 16 1.33 2.58 -10.59
C THR A 16 0.35 1.84 -9.69
N GLY A 17 0.85 0.95 -8.84
CA GLY A 17 0.01 0.07 -8.03
C GLY A 17 0.38 -0.01 -6.55
N LEU A 18 1.54 0.55 -6.15
CA LEU A 18 2.02 0.41 -4.78
C LEU A 18 1.07 1.05 -3.76
N GLU A 19 0.61 2.27 -4.02
CA GLU A 19 -0.28 3.02 -3.11
C GLU A 19 -1.69 2.44 -3.02
N THR A 20 -2.10 1.63 -3.98
CA THR A 20 -3.43 1.00 -4.02
C THR A 20 -3.43 -0.44 -3.53
N SER A 21 -2.25 -1.04 -3.32
CA SER A 21 -2.10 -2.48 -3.06
C SER A 21 -2.84 -2.95 -1.81
N VAL A 22 -2.75 -2.20 -0.70
CA VAL A 22 -3.42 -2.53 0.57
C VAL A 22 -4.94 -2.49 0.40
N ALA A 23 -5.46 -1.39 -0.14
CA ALA A 23 -6.90 -1.21 -0.30
C ALA A 23 -7.51 -2.21 -1.30
N LEU A 24 -6.82 -2.49 -2.40
CA LEU A 24 -7.28 -3.50 -3.36
C LEU A 24 -7.27 -4.90 -2.74
N THR A 25 -6.23 -5.28 -2.00
CA THR A 25 -6.17 -6.57 -1.31
C THR A 25 -7.26 -6.68 -0.26
N MET A 26 -7.49 -5.61 0.52
CA MET A 26 -8.57 -5.57 1.50
C MET A 26 -9.93 -5.76 0.82
N THR A 27 -10.21 -4.99 -0.22
CA THR A 27 -11.51 -5.00 -0.93
C THR A 27 -11.75 -6.32 -1.65
N GLU A 28 -10.77 -6.78 -2.43
CA GLU A 28 -10.98 -7.88 -3.37
C GLU A 28 -10.73 -9.26 -2.76
N LEU A 29 -9.93 -9.34 -1.70
CA LEU A 29 -9.57 -10.63 -1.11
C LEU A 29 -10.09 -10.77 0.32
N VAL A 30 -9.88 -9.78 1.18
CA VAL A 30 -10.28 -9.92 2.59
C VAL A 30 -11.79 -9.73 2.76
N LYS A 31 -12.37 -8.67 2.24
CA LYS A 31 -13.82 -8.41 2.34
C LYS A 31 -14.67 -9.47 1.62
N LYS A 32 -14.09 -10.15 0.62
CA LYS A 32 -14.74 -11.27 -0.07
C LYS A 32 -14.51 -12.63 0.60
N GLY A 33 -13.80 -12.66 1.74
CA GLY A 33 -13.56 -13.89 2.50
C GLY A 33 -12.56 -14.86 1.85
N ILE A 34 -11.80 -14.41 0.82
CA ILE A 34 -10.77 -15.23 0.16
C ILE A 34 -9.51 -15.31 1.04
N LEU A 35 -9.18 -14.23 1.74
CA LEU A 35 -8.10 -14.18 2.73
C LEU A 35 -8.62 -13.67 4.06
N THR A 36 -8.06 -14.16 5.14
CA THR A 36 -8.17 -13.49 6.45
C THR A 36 -7.22 -12.29 6.52
N PRO A 37 -7.44 -11.32 7.43
CA PRO A 37 -6.49 -10.23 7.65
C PRO A 37 -5.07 -10.72 8.00
N LEU A 38 -4.97 -11.81 8.76
CA LEU A 38 -3.67 -12.42 9.09
C LEU A 38 -2.97 -12.99 7.86
N GLN A 39 -3.69 -13.67 6.98
CA GLN A 39 -3.14 -14.17 5.73
C GLN A 39 -2.72 -13.03 4.78
N MET A 40 -3.45 -11.92 4.78
CA MET A 40 -3.03 -10.70 4.05
C MET A 40 -1.68 -10.20 4.60
N ALA A 41 -1.54 -10.03 5.91
CA ALA A 41 -0.29 -9.61 6.54
C ALA A 41 0.87 -10.57 6.25
N GLU A 42 0.61 -11.88 6.32
CA GLU A 42 1.59 -12.90 5.97
C GLU A 42 2.09 -12.76 4.53
N ARG A 43 1.17 -12.61 3.55
CA ARG A 43 1.51 -12.54 2.12
C ARG A 43 2.12 -11.21 1.70
N MET A 44 1.75 -10.12 2.36
CA MET A 44 2.22 -8.77 1.99
C MET A 44 3.46 -8.31 2.78
N SER A 45 3.81 -8.98 3.89
CA SER A 45 4.89 -8.57 4.77
C SER A 45 5.82 -9.73 5.15
N TYR A 46 5.34 -10.70 5.92
CA TYR A 46 6.18 -11.76 6.48
C TYR A 46 6.84 -12.64 5.40
N THR A 47 6.05 -13.17 4.50
CA THR A 47 6.57 -14.06 3.43
C THR A 47 7.52 -13.35 2.48
N PRO A 48 7.25 -12.14 1.98
CA PRO A 48 8.23 -11.38 1.20
C PRO A 48 9.53 -11.14 1.93
N ALA A 49 9.50 -10.71 3.20
CA ALA A 49 10.70 -10.51 4.00
C ALA A 49 11.55 -11.79 4.11
N LYS A 50 10.87 -12.93 4.33
CA LYS A 50 11.52 -14.25 4.40
C LYS A 50 12.16 -14.66 3.06
N ILE A 51 11.47 -14.42 1.94
CA ILE A 51 11.97 -14.77 0.59
C ILE A 51 13.25 -14.00 0.27
N ILE A 52 13.30 -12.69 0.58
CA ILE A 52 14.48 -11.87 0.30
C ILE A 52 15.53 -11.93 1.42
N GLY A 53 15.30 -12.69 2.49
CA GLY A 53 16.26 -12.94 3.56
C GLY A 53 16.51 -11.78 4.51
N ILE A 54 15.53 -10.86 4.69
CA ILE A 54 15.65 -9.75 5.64
C ILE A 54 14.92 -10.03 6.95
N ASP A 55 15.46 -9.54 8.06
CA ASP A 55 14.88 -9.70 9.40
C ASP A 55 13.78 -8.65 9.66
N LYS A 56 12.69 -8.75 8.90
CA LYS A 56 11.54 -7.85 8.90
C LYS A 56 10.22 -8.65 8.84
N GLY A 57 9.10 -7.95 8.81
CA GLY A 57 7.76 -8.55 8.60
C GLY A 57 7.17 -9.21 9.83
N THR A 58 7.62 -8.86 11.04
CA THR A 58 7.13 -9.41 12.31
C THR A 58 7.03 -8.32 13.37
N LEU A 59 6.10 -8.49 14.32
CA LEU A 59 5.91 -7.63 15.48
C LEU A 59 6.48 -8.24 16.78
N LEU A 60 7.40 -9.19 16.68
CA LEU A 60 8.02 -9.82 17.85
C LEU A 60 8.85 -8.82 18.65
N VAL A 61 8.88 -9.00 19.97
CA VAL A 61 9.70 -8.19 20.89
C VAL A 61 11.18 -8.25 20.48
N GLY A 62 11.85 -7.11 20.45
CA GLY A 62 13.26 -6.99 20.05
C GLY A 62 13.47 -6.81 18.55
N LYS A 63 12.42 -6.84 17.72
CA LYS A 63 12.50 -6.54 16.30
C LYS A 63 12.31 -5.06 16.00
N THR A 64 12.77 -4.63 14.83
CA THR A 64 12.57 -3.25 14.36
C THR A 64 11.07 -2.96 14.24
N ALA A 65 10.65 -1.83 14.80
CA ALA A 65 9.25 -1.40 14.75
C ALA A 65 8.91 -0.80 13.37
N ASP A 66 8.69 -1.68 12.39
CA ASP A 66 8.14 -1.35 11.07
C ASP A 66 6.69 -1.82 11.05
N ILE A 67 5.74 -0.87 11.13
CA ILE A 67 4.33 -1.18 11.39
C ILE A 67 3.45 -0.40 10.43
N THR A 68 2.48 -1.07 9.82
CA THR A 68 1.40 -0.44 9.07
C THR A 68 0.09 -0.63 9.83
N ILE A 69 -0.62 0.47 10.11
CA ILE A 69 -1.93 0.46 10.76
C ILE A 69 -2.99 0.74 9.71
N ILE A 70 -3.94 -0.18 9.57
CA ILE A 70 -4.97 -0.15 8.54
C ILE A 70 -6.34 -0.07 9.22
N ASP A 71 -7.18 0.84 8.76
CA ASP A 71 -8.60 0.85 9.06
C ASP A 71 -9.33 0.00 8.01
N PRO A 72 -9.82 -1.20 8.35
CA PRO A 72 -10.37 -2.12 7.37
C PRO A 72 -11.71 -1.68 6.80
N ASP A 73 -12.41 -0.79 7.49
CA ASP A 73 -13.78 -0.38 7.16
C ASP A 73 -13.86 1.00 6.49
N ALA A 74 -12.78 1.78 6.55
CA ALA A 74 -12.73 3.07 5.89
C ALA A 74 -12.82 2.89 4.37
N GLU A 75 -13.84 3.49 3.77
CA GLU A 75 -14.08 3.48 2.33
C GLU A 75 -13.63 4.80 1.69
N TYR A 76 -13.07 4.70 0.50
CA TYR A 76 -12.71 5.86 -0.32
C TYR A 76 -12.69 5.51 -1.80
N VAL A 77 -12.61 6.52 -2.65
CA VAL A 77 -12.43 6.36 -4.09
C VAL A 77 -10.96 6.63 -4.42
N ILE A 78 -10.34 5.73 -5.17
CA ILE A 78 -8.97 5.92 -5.64
C ILE A 78 -8.95 7.13 -6.59
N ASP A 79 -8.11 8.11 -6.27
CA ASP A 79 -7.83 9.26 -7.13
C ASP A 79 -6.33 9.29 -7.43
N SER A 80 -5.97 8.92 -8.65
CA SER A 80 -4.59 8.86 -9.10
C SER A 80 -3.87 10.23 -9.08
N ASN A 81 -4.61 11.33 -9.08
CA ASN A 81 -4.03 12.67 -8.99
C ASN A 81 -3.46 12.96 -7.59
N THR A 82 -3.90 12.25 -6.56
CA THR A 82 -3.43 12.40 -5.18
C THR A 82 -2.22 11.53 -4.84
N PHE A 83 -1.73 10.72 -5.77
CA PHE A 83 -0.60 9.83 -5.53
C PHE A 83 0.69 10.61 -5.25
N ALA A 84 1.47 10.14 -4.28
CA ALA A 84 2.83 10.61 -4.03
C ALA A 84 3.81 10.14 -5.12
N SER A 85 3.49 9.06 -5.81
CA SER A 85 4.23 8.56 -6.98
C SER A 85 4.20 9.57 -8.12
N LYS A 86 5.31 9.70 -8.85
CA LYS A 86 5.37 10.54 -10.06
C LYS A 86 4.49 10.01 -11.21
N GLY A 87 4.21 8.71 -11.20
CA GLY A 87 3.33 8.07 -12.17
C GLY A 87 1.89 8.04 -11.69
N HIS A 88 0.96 8.35 -12.59
CA HIS A 88 -0.49 8.31 -12.31
C HIS A 88 -1.21 7.27 -13.17
N ASN A 89 -0.43 6.40 -13.84
CA ASN A 89 -0.98 5.37 -14.72
C ASN A 89 -1.44 4.17 -13.90
N THR A 90 -2.70 4.15 -13.52
CA THR A 90 -3.34 3.04 -12.82
C THR A 90 -4.70 2.72 -13.45
N PRO A 91 -5.06 1.43 -13.60
CA PRO A 91 -6.40 1.03 -14.03
C PRO A 91 -7.46 1.12 -12.92
N PHE A 92 -7.05 1.51 -11.72
CA PHE A 92 -7.90 1.53 -10.53
C PHE A 92 -8.44 2.92 -10.20
N ASP A 93 -8.11 3.92 -11.00
CA ASP A 93 -8.61 5.29 -10.84
C ASP A 93 -10.15 5.31 -10.85
N GLY A 94 -10.77 6.03 -9.91
CA GLY A 94 -12.21 6.07 -9.73
C GLY A 94 -12.83 4.84 -9.06
N LYS A 95 -12.05 3.80 -8.72
CA LYS A 95 -12.56 2.60 -8.06
C LYS A 95 -12.83 2.87 -6.57
N LYS A 96 -14.04 2.51 -6.11
CA LYS A 96 -14.37 2.50 -4.67
C LYS A 96 -13.72 1.29 -3.99
N VAL A 97 -13.01 1.54 -2.90
CA VAL A 97 -12.27 0.53 -2.13
C VAL A 97 -12.47 0.72 -0.63
N SER A 98 -12.18 -0.34 0.12
CA SER A 98 -12.10 -0.34 1.59
C SER A 98 -10.68 -0.64 2.04
N GLY A 99 -10.34 -0.25 3.28
CA GLY A 99 -9.03 -0.54 3.85
C GLY A 99 -8.02 0.59 3.63
N GLN A 100 -8.15 1.63 4.44
CA GLN A 100 -7.27 2.79 4.39
C GLN A 100 -6.09 2.62 5.35
N VAL A 101 -4.87 2.85 4.87
CA VAL A 101 -3.70 2.97 5.75
C VAL A 101 -3.84 4.24 6.57
N ARG A 102 -3.81 4.12 7.90
CA ARG A 102 -3.86 5.24 8.84
C ARG A 102 -2.47 5.71 9.24
N TYR A 103 -1.57 4.76 9.49
CA TYR A 103 -0.19 5.07 9.85
C TYR A 103 0.77 4.10 9.20
N THR A 104 1.94 4.60 8.81
CA THR A 104 3.12 3.79 8.53
C THR A 104 4.24 4.24 9.46
N ILE A 105 4.82 3.29 10.16
CA ILE A 105 5.91 3.47 11.12
C ILE A 105 7.11 2.73 10.58
N VAL A 106 8.27 3.38 10.52
CA VAL A 106 9.54 2.79 10.10
C VAL A 106 10.58 3.05 11.20
N ALA A 107 11.21 1.99 11.68
CA ALA A 107 12.18 2.06 12.77
C ALA A 107 11.66 2.83 14.00
N GLY A 108 10.36 2.67 14.32
CA GLY A 108 9.71 3.33 15.45
C GLY A 108 9.28 4.79 15.20
N LYS A 109 9.52 5.35 14.01
CA LYS A 109 9.09 6.70 13.64
C LYS A 109 7.88 6.67 12.72
N VAL A 110 6.88 7.52 12.98
CA VAL A 110 5.74 7.72 12.07
C VAL A 110 6.23 8.44 10.82
N VAL A 111 6.13 7.79 9.67
CA VAL A 111 6.55 8.35 8.37
C VAL A 111 5.37 8.73 7.48
N TYR A 112 4.21 8.19 7.79
CA TYR A 112 2.95 8.50 7.12
C TYR A 112 1.82 8.49 8.13
N SER A 113 0.94 9.47 8.04
CA SER A 113 -0.33 9.47 8.77
C SER A 113 -1.47 10.01 7.90
N ASN A 114 -2.63 9.39 8.01
CA ASN A 114 -3.86 9.83 7.37
C ASN A 114 -4.98 9.85 8.41
N ASN A 115 -5.24 11.02 8.95
CA ASN A 115 -6.33 11.27 9.90
C ASN A 115 -7.52 11.90 9.16
N ASN A 116 -8.45 11.05 8.69
CA ASN A 116 -9.74 11.47 8.08
C ASN A 116 -9.62 12.40 6.86
N GLY A 117 -8.62 12.19 6.01
CA GLY A 117 -8.47 12.94 4.74
C GLY A 117 -7.72 14.26 4.87
N THR A 118 -7.15 14.57 6.03
CA THR A 118 -6.34 15.77 6.22
C THR A 118 -4.94 15.39 6.72
N GLU A 119 -3.94 15.81 5.98
CA GLU A 119 -2.49 15.70 6.19
C GLU A 119 -1.85 14.32 5.99
N VAL A 120 -1.15 14.21 4.89
CA VAL A 120 -0.11 13.22 4.65
C VAL A 120 1.21 13.80 5.17
N ILE A 121 1.67 13.39 6.35
CA ILE A 121 3.00 13.75 6.85
C ILE A 121 3.96 12.68 6.35
N ILE A 122 4.76 13.01 5.35
CA ILE A 122 5.91 12.21 4.96
C ILE A 122 7.11 12.78 5.71
N ASP A 123 7.61 12.09 6.72
CA ASP A 123 8.86 12.46 7.37
C ASP A 123 10.01 12.28 6.37
N LYS A 124 10.64 13.40 5.98
CA LYS A 124 11.75 13.43 5.01
C LYS A 124 13.06 12.89 5.60
N ASP A 125 13.11 12.66 6.90
CA ASP A 125 14.30 12.21 7.64
C ASP A 125 14.34 10.68 7.83
N VAL A 126 13.52 9.93 7.12
CA VAL A 126 13.58 8.46 7.11
C VAL A 126 14.89 8.02 6.47
N PRO A 127 15.70 7.18 7.14
CA PRO A 127 16.92 6.65 6.54
C PRO A 127 16.57 5.94 5.21
N LYS A 128 17.23 6.36 4.15
CA LYS A 128 17.16 5.61 2.89
C LYS A 128 17.79 4.24 3.14
N LEU A 129 17.02 3.19 2.86
CA LEU A 129 17.47 1.79 2.88
C LEU A 129 18.58 1.58 1.85
#